data_ec78f571a6c6397b37072d0f39dbfc23
#
_entry.id   ec78f571a6c6397b37072d0f39dbfc23
#
_cell.length_a   1.000
_cell.length_b   1.000
_cell.length_c   1.000
_cell.angle_alpha   90.00
_cell.angle_beta   90.00
_cell.angle_gamma   90.00
#
_symmetry.space_group_name_H-M   'P 1'
#
loop_
_entity.id
_entity.type
_entity.pdbx_description
1 polymer ?
#
loop_
_entity_poly.entity_id
_entity_poly.type
_entity_poly.pdbx_seq_one_letter_code
_entity_poly.pdbx_strand_id
1 'polypeptide(L)'
;MNTPFALAAETNFFQDVWNYLYQVYLNVDGNYEHLGFDKSSLFSIRLLVLGLFLGIVFACIAMAYNKRVLGSAVHKLLEMGANSPETSVTYSQLGYGKKNFLIRHAFATSVTLRRVVKCVEEEEFYREQNKDMEEYEEKRKQGEKLPRFKQEKYLIYMDTDRFYIPEDAKFMAETKFRKKGSGLLVTALSILALCIVFFVVLLVLPLVFDAANTLVGEIGASDPKIQ
;
A
#
# COMPACT_ATOMS: atom_id res chain seq x y z
N MET A 1 43.80 36.86 12.83
CA MET A 1 42.47 36.46 13.32
C MET A 1 41.67 35.92 12.13
N ASN A 2 41.80 34.64 11.86
CA ASN A 2 41.03 33.96 10.83
C ASN A 2 40.06 33.00 11.53
N THR A 3 38.79 33.35 11.60
CA THR A 3 37.73 32.44 12.00
C THR A 3 37.43 31.53 10.83
N PRO A 4 37.59 30.22 10.93
CA PRO A 4 37.04 29.32 9.91
C PRO A 4 35.52 29.28 10.09
N PHE A 5 34.82 29.85 9.15
CA PHE A 5 33.41 29.65 8.95
C PHE A 5 33.23 28.16 8.56
N ALA A 6 32.97 27.32 9.56
CA ALA A 6 32.59 25.94 9.31
C ALA A 6 31.30 25.97 8.51
N LEU A 7 31.33 25.60 7.24
CA LEU A 7 30.16 25.24 6.48
C LEU A 7 29.46 24.14 7.26
N ALA A 8 28.33 24.51 7.90
CA ALA A 8 27.38 23.54 8.39
C ALA A 8 26.89 22.78 7.14
N ALA A 9 27.33 21.53 7.02
CA ALA A 9 26.82 20.62 6.03
C ALA A 9 25.29 20.61 6.22
N GLU A 10 24.53 20.97 5.18
CA GLU A 10 23.07 20.81 5.15
C GLU A 10 22.78 19.32 5.29
N THR A 11 22.64 18.87 6.52
CA THR A 11 22.18 17.51 6.80
C THR A 11 20.76 17.44 6.33
N ASN A 12 20.47 16.52 5.42
CA ASN A 12 19.11 16.31 4.95
C ASN A 12 18.25 15.87 6.14
N PHE A 13 17.09 16.51 6.34
CA PHE A 13 16.12 16.20 7.42
C PHE A 13 15.94 14.68 7.61
N PHE A 14 15.89 13.90 6.51
CA PHE A 14 15.80 12.45 6.55
C PHE A 14 17.04 11.77 7.15
N GLN A 15 18.23 12.32 6.93
CA GLN A 15 19.46 11.81 7.54
C GLN A 15 19.49 12.07 9.05
N ASP A 16 19.03 13.24 9.49
CA ASP A 16 18.98 13.57 10.92
C ASP A 16 17.96 12.71 11.64
N VAL A 17 16.79 12.51 11.07
CA VAL A 17 15.75 11.59 11.60
C VAL A 17 16.28 10.16 11.64
N TRP A 18 16.96 9.70 10.58
CA TRP A 18 17.54 8.36 10.54
C TRP A 18 18.64 8.18 11.57
N ASN A 19 19.55 9.13 11.69
CA ASN A 19 20.62 9.09 12.68
C ASN A 19 20.07 9.09 14.11
N TYR A 20 19.03 9.89 14.38
CA TYR A 20 18.34 9.90 15.67
C TYR A 20 17.69 8.54 15.96
N LEU A 21 16.94 7.99 15.03
CA LEU A 21 16.30 6.66 15.17
C LEU A 21 17.36 5.56 15.33
N TYR A 22 18.46 5.64 14.59
CA TYR A 22 19.56 4.68 14.69
C TYR A 22 20.22 4.75 16.06
N GLN A 23 20.60 5.93 16.54
CA GLN A 23 21.31 6.11 17.80
C GLN A 23 20.42 5.82 19.02
N VAL A 24 19.17 6.26 19.00
CA VAL A 24 18.28 6.16 20.17
C VAL A 24 17.57 4.81 20.25
N TYR A 25 17.21 4.21 19.10
CA TYR A 25 16.36 3.03 19.07
C TYR A 25 17.00 1.77 18.49
N LEU A 26 17.96 1.90 17.57
CA LEU A 26 18.58 0.75 16.92
C LEU A 26 19.95 0.40 17.53
N ASN A 27 20.69 1.39 18.01
CA ASN A 27 21.98 1.16 18.66
C ASN A 27 21.75 0.69 20.11
N VAL A 28 21.93 -0.60 20.34
CA VAL A 28 21.69 -1.24 21.65
C VAL A 28 23.01 -1.63 22.28
N ASP A 29 23.29 -1.07 23.43
CA ASP A 29 24.43 -1.47 24.29
C ASP A 29 23.97 -2.44 25.43
N GLY A 30 23.06 -3.36 25.13
CA GLY A 30 22.64 -4.39 26.07
C GLY A 30 23.55 -5.61 25.99
N ASN A 31 24.15 -6.02 27.13
CA ASN A 31 24.86 -7.29 27.23
C ASN A 31 23.91 -8.33 27.84
N TYR A 32 23.34 -9.19 26.98
CA TYR A 32 22.38 -10.24 27.39
C TYR A 32 23.07 -11.61 27.30
N GLU A 33 24.11 -11.82 28.12
CA GLU A 33 24.98 -13.00 28.08
C GLU A 33 24.20 -14.31 28.25
N HIS A 34 23.21 -14.33 29.16
CA HIS A 34 22.42 -15.53 29.43
C HIS A 34 21.41 -15.87 28.34
N LEU A 35 20.98 -14.89 27.55
CA LEU A 35 20.08 -15.13 26.41
C LEU A 35 20.84 -15.49 25.13
N GLY A 36 22.17 -15.41 25.11
CA GLY A 36 22.98 -15.68 23.93
C GLY A 36 22.73 -14.70 22.76
N PHE A 37 22.11 -13.55 23.04
CA PHE A 37 21.91 -12.52 22.04
C PHE A 37 23.17 -11.67 21.91
N ASP A 38 23.71 -11.65 20.69
CA ASP A 38 24.74 -10.70 20.30
C ASP A 38 24.11 -9.36 19.84
N LYS A 39 24.95 -8.35 19.66
CA LYS A 39 24.50 -7.02 19.20
C LYS A 39 23.76 -7.09 17.85
N SER A 40 24.11 -8.02 16.98
CA SER A 40 23.49 -8.19 15.67
C SER A 40 22.07 -8.76 15.78
N SER A 41 21.83 -9.69 16.69
CA SER A 41 20.51 -10.28 16.97
C SER A 41 19.54 -9.25 17.52
N LEU A 42 19.98 -8.43 18.48
CA LEU A 42 19.17 -7.35 19.07
C LEU A 42 18.83 -6.27 18.03
N PHE A 43 19.78 -5.91 17.19
CA PHE A 43 19.54 -5.00 16.08
C PHE A 43 18.48 -5.56 15.12
N SER A 44 18.58 -6.84 14.77
CA SER A 44 17.62 -7.51 13.88
C SER A 44 16.22 -7.54 14.45
N ILE A 45 16.04 -7.80 15.75
CA ILE A 45 14.72 -7.80 16.42
C ILE A 45 14.09 -6.41 16.37
N ARG A 46 14.86 -5.35 16.66
CA ARG A 46 14.34 -3.98 16.62
C ARG A 46 13.99 -3.53 15.20
N LEU A 47 14.80 -3.93 14.22
CA LEU A 47 14.51 -3.68 12.81
C LEU A 47 13.23 -4.40 12.37
N LEU A 48 13.00 -5.62 12.85
CA LEU A 48 11.77 -6.37 12.60
C LEU A 48 10.55 -5.65 13.19
N VAL A 49 10.64 -5.15 14.43
CA VAL A 49 9.56 -4.39 15.09
C VAL A 49 9.28 -3.11 14.31
N LEU A 50 10.32 -2.39 13.88
CA LEU A 50 10.16 -1.19 13.04
C LEU A 50 9.51 -1.51 11.69
N GLY A 51 9.94 -2.60 11.03
CA GLY A 51 9.37 -3.05 9.77
C GLY A 51 7.89 -3.41 9.88
N LEU A 52 7.52 -4.13 10.95
CA LEU A 52 6.14 -4.46 11.25
C LEU A 52 5.29 -3.19 11.45
N PHE A 53 5.79 -2.24 12.24
CA PHE A 53 5.11 -0.97 12.46
C PHE A 53 4.88 -0.20 11.16
N LEU A 54 5.91 -0.03 10.33
CA LEU A 54 5.80 0.63 9.03
C LEU A 54 4.81 -0.11 8.12
N GLY A 55 4.84 -1.44 8.10
CA GLY A 55 3.89 -2.26 7.34
C GLY A 55 2.43 -1.98 7.73
N ILE A 56 2.13 -1.88 9.03
CA ILE A 56 0.77 -1.57 9.51
C ILE A 56 0.38 -0.13 9.15
N VAL A 57 1.29 0.83 9.27
CA VAL A 57 1.03 2.24 8.86
C VAL A 57 0.70 2.30 7.37
N PHE A 58 1.49 1.65 6.51
CA PHE A 58 1.21 1.60 5.08
C PHE A 58 -0.13 0.91 4.78
N ALA A 59 -0.47 -0.16 5.49
CA ALA A 59 -1.78 -0.83 5.36
C ALA A 59 -2.93 0.11 5.72
N CYS A 60 -2.81 0.89 6.80
CA CYS A 60 -3.80 1.90 7.20
C CYS A 60 -3.97 2.99 6.13
N ILE A 61 -2.88 3.49 5.59
CA ILE A 61 -2.89 4.49 4.51
C ILE A 61 -3.55 3.92 3.25
N ALA A 62 -3.21 2.69 2.86
CA ALA A 62 -3.80 2.02 1.71
C ALA A 62 -5.31 1.80 1.87
N MET A 63 -5.76 1.39 3.07
CA MET A 63 -7.19 1.28 3.38
C MET A 63 -7.92 2.61 3.30
N ALA A 64 -7.33 3.69 3.84
CA ALA A 64 -7.90 5.03 3.77
C ALA A 64 -8.00 5.53 2.32
N TYR A 65 -6.95 5.29 1.52
CA TYR A 65 -6.92 5.60 0.10
C TYR A 65 -8.03 4.85 -0.66
N ASN A 66 -8.10 3.53 -0.51
CA ASN A 66 -9.12 2.70 -1.17
C ASN A 66 -10.52 3.18 -0.83
N LYS A 67 -10.79 3.44 0.44
CA LYS A 67 -12.11 3.83 0.90
C LYS A 67 -12.51 5.23 0.45
N ARG A 68 -11.60 6.18 0.51
CA ARG A 68 -11.89 7.58 0.26
C ARG A 68 -11.79 7.97 -1.21
N VAL A 69 -10.71 7.57 -1.87
CA VAL A 69 -10.46 7.92 -3.27
C VAL A 69 -11.28 7.03 -4.18
N LEU A 70 -11.12 5.70 -4.08
CA LEU A 70 -11.84 4.77 -4.93
C LEU A 70 -13.33 4.73 -4.60
N GLY A 71 -13.67 4.73 -3.30
CA GLY A 71 -15.06 4.72 -2.85
C GLY A 71 -15.86 5.92 -3.32
N SER A 72 -15.27 7.12 -3.35
CA SER A 72 -15.97 8.30 -3.86
C SER A 72 -16.32 8.19 -5.34
N ALA A 73 -15.42 7.63 -6.15
CA ALA A 73 -15.65 7.40 -7.57
C ALA A 73 -16.77 6.39 -7.83
N VAL A 74 -16.71 5.26 -7.12
CA VAL A 74 -17.74 4.21 -7.22
C VAL A 74 -19.13 4.72 -6.79
N HIS A 75 -19.22 5.46 -5.69
CA HIS A 75 -20.48 6.03 -5.23
C HIS A 75 -21.08 7.02 -6.21
N LYS A 76 -20.26 7.89 -6.82
CA LYS A 76 -20.76 8.82 -7.83
C LYS A 76 -21.29 8.09 -9.06
N LEU A 77 -20.61 7.02 -9.53
CA LEU A 77 -21.11 6.20 -10.62
C LEU A 77 -22.47 5.55 -10.28
N LEU A 78 -22.61 5.01 -9.06
CA LEU A 78 -23.87 4.42 -8.59
C LEU A 78 -24.97 5.47 -8.43
N GLU A 79 -24.67 6.65 -7.90
CA GLU A 79 -25.61 7.77 -7.72
C GLU A 79 -26.12 8.30 -9.08
N MET A 80 -25.26 8.26 -10.12
CA MET A 80 -25.64 8.65 -11.48
C MET A 80 -26.36 7.54 -12.27
N GLY A 81 -26.48 6.35 -11.70
CA GLY A 81 -27.13 5.22 -12.37
C GLY A 81 -26.34 4.68 -13.57
N ALA A 82 -25.03 4.84 -13.58
CA ALA A 82 -24.16 4.32 -14.63
C ALA A 82 -23.98 2.80 -14.49
N ASN A 83 -25.02 2.02 -14.83
CA ASN A 83 -25.07 0.57 -14.63
C ASN A 83 -24.89 -0.24 -15.92
N SER A 84 -24.87 0.43 -17.07
CA SER A 84 -24.73 -0.22 -18.38
C SER A 84 -23.85 0.64 -19.30
N PRO A 85 -23.34 0.09 -20.41
CA PRO A 85 -22.62 0.86 -21.42
C PRO A 85 -23.42 2.07 -21.96
N GLU A 86 -24.74 1.95 -22.03
CA GLU A 86 -25.64 3.00 -22.50
C GLU A 86 -25.75 4.18 -21.52
N THR A 87 -25.72 3.88 -20.21
CA THR A 87 -25.81 4.88 -19.14
C THR A 87 -24.43 5.29 -18.62
N SER A 88 -23.38 4.89 -19.33
CA SER A 88 -21.99 5.20 -18.96
C SER A 88 -21.71 6.70 -18.97
N VAL A 89 -20.84 7.15 -18.09
CA VAL A 89 -20.53 8.55 -17.86
C VAL A 89 -19.02 8.82 -18.01
N THR A 90 -18.67 10.01 -18.48
CA THR A 90 -17.26 10.43 -18.57
C THR A 90 -16.74 10.89 -17.22
N TYR A 91 -15.42 10.91 -17.08
CA TYR A 91 -14.75 11.40 -15.88
C TYR A 91 -15.16 12.86 -15.53
N SER A 92 -15.37 13.70 -16.52
CA SER A 92 -15.81 15.08 -16.33
C SER A 92 -17.24 15.17 -15.80
N GLN A 93 -18.15 14.32 -16.27
CA GLN A 93 -19.54 14.25 -15.80
C GLN A 93 -19.62 13.82 -14.34
N LEU A 94 -18.66 13.00 -13.85
CA LEU A 94 -18.58 12.68 -12.43
C LEU A 94 -18.22 13.89 -11.55
N GLY A 95 -18.01 15.08 -12.13
CA GLY A 95 -17.66 16.29 -11.41
C GLY A 95 -16.23 16.30 -10.85
N TYR A 96 -15.36 15.46 -11.40
CA TYR A 96 -13.95 15.50 -11.06
C TYR A 96 -13.19 16.38 -12.04
N GLY A 97 -12.63 17.49 -11.56
CA GLY A 97 -11.80 18.37 -12.37
C GLY A 97 -10.40 17.79 -12.61
N LYS A 98 -9.67 18.41 -13.54
CA LYS A 98 -8.27 18.03 -13.88
C LYS A 98 -7.33 18.00 -12.66
N LYS A 99 -7.66 18.71 -11.56
CA LYS A 99 -6.87 18.79 -10.33
C LYS A 99 -6.96 17.50 -9.45
N ASN A 100 -7.94 16.63 -9.69
CA ASN A 100 -8.12 15.41 -8.89
C ASN A 100 -7.21 14.26 -9.41
N PHE A 101 -5.89 14.51 -9.38
CA PHE A 101 -4.87 13.58 -9.88
C PHE A 101 -5.00 12.16 -9.29
N LEU A 102 -5.28 12.04 -7.99
CA LEU A 102 -5.38 10.73 -7.32
C LEU A 102 -6.52 9.88 -7.89
N ILE A 103 -7.69 10.48 -8.15
CA ILE A 103 -8.84 9.77 -8.71
C ILE A 103 -8.57 9.43 -10.18
N ARG A 104 -8.00 10.38 -10.94
CA ARG A 104 -7.60 10.16 -12.34
C ARG A 104 -6.61 8.99 -12.46
N HIS A 105 -5.59 8.98 -11.63
CA HIS A 105 -4.61 7.89 -11.59
C HIS A 105 -5.26 6.56 -11.19
N ALA A 106 -6.23 6.59 -10.27
CA ALA A 106 -6.95 5.40 -9.83
C ALA A 106 -7.75 4.74 -10.97
N PHE A 107 -8.45 5.51 -11.80
CA PHE A 107 -9.16 4.98 -12.97
C PHE A 107 -8.20 4.34 -13.98
N ALA A 108 -7.01 4.91 -14.17
CA ALA A 108 -6.02 4.39 -15.11
C ALA A 108 -5.31 3.12 -14.61
N THR A 109 -5.01 3.03 -13.30
CA THR A 109 -4.05 2.02 -12.79
C THR A 109 -4.58 1.12 -11.70
N SER A 110 -5.66 1.51 -10.98
CA SER A 110 -6.12 0.76 -9.83
C SER A 110 -6.81 -0.55 -10.22
N VAL A 111 -6.15 -1.67 -10.01
CA VAL A 111 -6.74 -3.02 -10.20
C VAL A 111 -8.02 -3.21 -9.38
N THR A 112 -8.07 -2.63 -8.19
CA THR A 112 -9.23 -2.72 -7.30
C THR A 112 -10.45 -2.01 -7.87
N LEU A 113 -10.27 -0.82 -8.47
CA LEU A 113 -11.34 -0.06 -9.10
C LEU A 113 -11.78 -0.74 -10.39
N ARG A 114 -10.85 -1.16 -11.23
CA ARG A 114 -11.12 -1.80 -12.54
C ARG A 114 -11.81 -3.16 -12.46
N ARG A 115 -11.82 -3.81 -11.29
CA ARG A 115 -12.64 -5.02 -11.07
C ARG A 115 -14.13 -4.71 -10.99
N VAL A 116 -14.49 -3.48 -10.66
CA VAL A 116 -15.87 -3.06 -10.41
C VAL A 116 -16.32 -2.06 -11.45
N VAL A 117 -15.44 -1.15 -11.85
CA VAL A 117 -15.72 -0.12 -12.87
C VAL A 117 -15.13 -0.58 -14.18
N LYS A 118 -15.97 -0.58 -15.21
CA LYS A 118 -15.61 -0.91 -16.59
C LYS A 118 -15.54 0.36 -17.44
N CYS A 119 -14.74 0.30 -18.48
CA CYS A 119 -14.62 1.34 -19.49
C CYS A 119 -15.20 0.80 -20.81
N VAL A 120 -16.12 1.51 -21.42
CA VAL A 120 -16.81 1.06 -22.64
C VAL A 120 -15.81 0.94 -23.79
N GLU A 121 -15.00 1.95 -23.99
CA GLU A 121 -14.01 2.01 -25.08
C GLU A 121 -12.94 0.92 -24.94
N GLU A 122 -12.55 0.62 -23.71
CA GLU A 122 -11.61 -0.48 -23.43
C GLU A 122 -12.23 -1.85 -23.76
N GLU A 123 -13.50 -2.08 -23.38
CA GLU A 123 -14.18 -3.34 -23.68
C GLU A 123 -14.40 -3.52 -25.17
N GLU A 124 -14.72 -2.45 -25.91
CA GLU A 124 -14.84 -2.47 -27.37
C GLU A 124 -13.50 -2.80 -28.02
N PHE A 125 -12.42 -2.15 -27.59
CA PHE A 125 -11.06 -2.39 -28.10
C PHE A 125 -10.63 -3.85 -27.91
N TYR A 126 -10.82 -4.42 -26.70
CA TYR A 126 -10.47 -5.82 -26.49
C TYR A 126 -11.40 -6.79 -27.21
N ARG A 127 -12.65 -6.45 -27.43
CA ARG A 127 -13.59 -7.26 -28.20
C ARG A 127 -13.16 -7.31 -29.69
N GLU A 128 -12.71 -6.19 -30.26
CA GLU A 128 -12.14 -6.17 -31.61
C GLU A 128 -10.85 -6.97 -31.71
N GLN A 129 -9.92 -6.72 -30.77
CA GLN A 129 -8.64 -7.44 -30.72
C GLN A 129 -8.83 -8.96 -30.56
N ASN A 130 -9.84 -9.40 -29.82
CA ASN A 130 -10.14 -10.83 -29.68
C ASN A 130 -10.68 -11.42 -31.00
N LYS A 131 -11.50 -10.69 -31.77
CA LYS A 131 -11.93 -11.13 -33.10
C LYS A 131 -10.74 -11.26 -34.05
N ASP A 132 -9.83 -10.28 -34.06
CA ASP A 132 -8.63 -10.33 -34.85
C ASP A 132 -7.73 -11.50 -34.47
N MET A 133 -7.68 -11.84 -33.17
CA MET A 133 -6.93 -12.97 -32.67
C MET A 133 -7.56 -14.32 -33.10
N GLU A 134 -8.89 -14.44 -33.05
CA GLU A 134 -9.62 -15.62 -33.54
C GLU A 134 -9.39 -15.84 -35.04
N GLU A 135 -9.48 -14.77 -35.87
CA GLU A 135 -9.19 -14.83 -37.29
C GLU A 135 -7.73 -15.23 -37.57
N TYR A 136 -6.79 -14.68 -36.79
CA TYR A 136 -5.37 -15.04 -36.87
C TYR A 136 -5.15 -16.54 -36.55
N GLU A 137 -5.80 -17.07 -35.51
CA GLU A 137 -5.70 -18.47 -35.13
C GLU A 137 -6.29 -19.40 -36.20
N GLU A 138 -7.39 -19.02 -36.85
CA GLU A 138 -8.01 -19.78 -37.94
C GLU A 138 -7.06 -19.84 -39.15
N LYS A 139 -6.48 -18.74 -39.58
CA LYS A 139 -5.50 -18.68 -40.67
C LYS A 139 -4.25 -19.52 -40.37
N ARG A 140 -3.81 -19.47 -39.10
CA ARG A 140 -2.68 -20.30 -38.65
C ARG A 140 -2.99 -21.81 -38.70
N LYS A 141 -4.22 -22.19 -38.33
CA LYS A 141 -4.69 -23.59 -38.42
C LYS A 141 -4.75 -24.09 -39.90
N GLN A 142 -4.99 -23.16 -40.84
CA GLN A 142 -4.98 -23.45 -42.29
C GLN A 142 -3.57 -23.57 -42.88
N GLY A 143 -2.53 -23.40 -42.05
CA GLY A 143 -1.13 -23.59 -42.45
C GLY A 143 -0.44 -22.30 -42.95
N GLU A 144 -1.04 -21.15 -42.80
CA GLU A 144 -0.40 -19.88 -43.16
C GLU A 144 0.73 -19.53 -42.16
N LYS A 145 1.87 -19.17 -42.71
CA LYS A 145 3.00 -18.67 -41.91
C LYS A 145 2.78 -17.17 -41.58
N LEU A 146 2.11 -16.92 -40.47
CA LEU A 146 1.84 -15.56 -40.01
C LEU A 146 2.89 -15.11 -38.96
N PRO A 147 3.24 -13.83 -38.91
CA PRO A 147 4.05 -13.26 -37.84
C PRO A 147 3.31 -13.40 -36.51
N ARG A 148 4.03 -13.39 -35.37
CA ARG A 148 3.44 -13.55 -34.03
C ARG A 148 2.41 -12.44 -33.76
N PHE A 149 1.18 -12.82 -33.39
CA PHE A 149 0.15 -11.85 -33.00
C PHE A 149 0.63 -11.03 -31.79
N LYS A 150 0.56 -9.70 -31.91
CA LYS A 150 0.98 -8.79 -30.87
C LYS A 150 -0.27 -8.18 -30.22
N GLN A 151 -0.54 -8.59 -28.97
CA GLN A 151 -1.59 -7.98 -28.19
C GLN A 151 -1.19 -6.55 -27.79
N GLU A 152 -2.03 -5.60 -28.09
CA GLU A 152 -1.86 -4.22 -27.68
C GLU A 152 -2.67 -3.94 -26.42
N LYS A 153 -2.13 -3.07 -25.55
CA LYS A 153 -2.79 -2.68 -24.31
C LYS A 153 -3.53 -1.36 -24.53
N TYR A 154 -4.81 -1.33 -24.16
CA TYR A 154 -5.58 -0.10 -24.20
C TYR A 154 -5.06 0.93 -23.21
N LEU A 155 -4.95 2.17 -23.65
CA LEU A 155 -4.60 3.33 -22.82
C LEU A 155 -5.88 4.13 -22.54
N ILE A 156 -6.24 4.27 -21.28
CA ILE A 156 -7.45 4.97 -20.86
C ILE A 156 -7.28 6.48 -21.03
N TYR A 157 -8.19 7.09 -21.81
CA TYR A 157 -8.27 8.53 -22.03
C TYR A 157 -9.37 9.15 -21.18
N MET A 158 -9.00 9.77 -20.05
CA MET A 158 -9.92 10.28 -19.03
C MET A 158 -10.91 11.34 -19.53
N ASP A 159 -10.59 12.02 -20.61
CA ASP A 159 -11.41 13.12 -21.14
C ASP A 159 -12.51 12.62 -22.09
N THR A 160 -12.34 11.44 -22.68
CA THR A 160 -13.22 10.86 -23.70
C THR A 160 -13.89 9.57 -23.26
N ASP A 161 -13.17 8.74 -22.49
CA ASP A 161 -13.64 7.42 -22.14
C ASP A 161 -14.78 7.46 -21.12
N ARG A 162 -15.69 6.51 -21.28
CA ARG A 162 -16.92 6.40 -20.48
C ARG A 162 -16.83 5.20 -19.55
N PHE A 163 -17.28 5.42 -18.33
CA PHE A 163 -17.18 4.45 -17.24
C PHE A 163 -18.57 4.06 -16.72
N TYR A 164 -18.72 2.80 -16.35
CA TYR A 164 -19.92 2.27 -15.75
C TYR A 164 -19.60 1.12 -14.79
N ILE A 165 -20.59 0.71 -13.99
CA ILE A 165 -20.53 -0.41 -13.07
C ILE A 165 -21.56 -1.44 -13.53
N PRO A 166 -21.15 -2.58 -14.10
CA PRO A 166 -22.10 -3.59 -14.56
C PRO A 166 -22.91 -4.16 -13.38
N GLU A 167 -24.13 -4.61 -13.64
CA GLU A 167 -25.05 -5.07 -12.59
C GLU A 167 -24.50 -6.23 -11.75
N ASP A 168 -23.75 -7.14 -12.36
CA ASP A 168 -23.08 -8.24 -11.68
C ASP A 168 -22.02 -7.76 -10.67
N ALA A 169 -21.36 -6.63 -10.96
CA ALA A 169 -20.38 -6.01 -10.06
C ALA A 169 -21.00 -5.06 -9.02
N LYS A 170 -22.27 -4.70 -9.15
CA LYS A 170 -22.95 -3.73 -8.27
C LYS A 170 -22.90 -4.11 -6.79
N PHE A 171 -23.22 -5.37 -6.47
CA PHE A 171 -23.16 -5.87 -5.10
C PHE A 171 -21.74 -5.77 -4.52
N MET A 172 -20.72 -6.10 -5.33
CA MET A 172 -19.31 -5.97 -4.93
C MET A 172 -18.92 -4.50 -4.74
N ALA A 173 -19.41 -3.61 -5.62
CA ALA A 173 -19.21 -2.17 -5.52
C ALA A 173 -19.74 -1.61 -4.20
N GLU A 174 -21.01 -1.91 -3.89
CA GLU A 174 -21.69 -1.44 -2.68
C GLU A 174 -21.04 -1.99 -1.40
N THR A 175 -20.66 -3.26 -1.39
CA THR A 175 -20.07 -3.91 -0.21
C THR A 175 -18.65 -3.44 0.05
N LYS A 176 -17.80 -3.43 -0.98
CA LYS A 176 -16.38 -3.11 -0.86
C LYS A 176 -16.12 -1.63 -0.61
N PHE A 177 -16.95 -0.77 -1.22
CA PHE A 177 -16.80 0.69 -1.14
C PHE A 177 -17.85 1.37 -0.26
N ARG A 178 -18.44 0.63 0.67
CA ARG A 178 -19.52 1.13 1.55
C ARG A 178 -19.11 2.43 2.25
N LYS A 179 -20.01 3.44 2.22
CA LYS A 179 -19.78 4.76 2.87
C LYS A 179 -19.62 4.66 4.40
N LYS A 180 -20.17 3.63 5.05
CA LYS A 180 -20.06 3.41 6.51
C LYS A 180 -18.62 3.04 6.88
N GLY A 181 -17.91 3.97 7.48
CA GLY A 181 -16.62 3.71 8.09
C GLY A 181 -15.80 4.97 8.29
N SER A 182 -14.87 4.86 9.20
CA SER A 182 -14.01 5.87 9.80
C SER A 182 -13.70 7.06 8.88
N GLY A 183 -14.11 8.25 9.31
CA GLY A 183 -13.67 9.51 8.72
C GLY A 183 -12.15 9.65 8.78
N LEU A 184 -11.58 10.63 8.08
CA LEU A 184 -10.13 10.93 8.16
C LEU A 184 -9.66 11.05 9.60
N LEU A 185 -10.48 11.64 10.46
CA LEU A 185 -10.17 11.83 11.87
C LEU A 185 -9.96 10.48 12.57
N VAL A 186 -10.83 9.50 12.34
CA VAL A 186 -10.67 8.15 12.94
C VAL A 186 -9.44 7.44 12.38
N THR A 187 -9.14 7.57 11.10
CA THR A 187 -7.91 7.01 10.52
C THR A 187 -6.67 7.69 11.11
N ALA A 188 -6.68 9.01 11.23
CA ALA A 188 -5.58 9.76 11.86
C ALA A 188 -5.40 9.38 13.33
N LEU A 189 -6.49 9.25 14.09
CA LEU A 189 -6.45 8.78 15.48
C LEU A 189 -5.94 7.34 15.58
N SER A 190 -6.32 6.47 14.65
CA SER A 190 -5.80 5.08 14.62
C SER A 190 -4.30 5.05 14.36
N ILE A 191 -3.80 5.86 13.45
CA ILE A 191 -2.36 5.98 13.18
C ILE A 191 -1.64 6.57 14.40
N LEU A 192 -2.20 7.59 15.03
CA LEU A 192 -1.64 8.17 16.25
C LEU A 192 -1.58 7.16 17.39
N ALA A 193 -2.67 6.41 17.62
CA ALA A 193 -2.70 5.36 18.63
C ALA A 193 -1.65 4.27 18.33
N LEU A 194 -1.50 3.89 17.06
CA LEU A 194 -0.48 2.94 16.63
C LEU A 194 0.94 3.45 16.90
N CYS A 195 1.20 4.75 16.64
CA CYS A 195 2.49 5.36 16.98
C CYS A 195 2.76 5.29 18.50
N ILE A 196 1.75 5.60 19.33
CA ILE A 196 1.90 5.53 20.79
C ILE A 196 2.23 4.09 21.21
N VAL A 197 1.49 3.09 20.72
CA VAL A 197 1.75 1.67 21.01
C VAL A 197 3.17 1.28 20.58
N PHE A 198 3.61 1.72 19.41
CA PHE A 198 4.96 1.45 18.91
C PHE A 198 6.03 2.02 19.85
N PHE A 199 5.90 3.27 20.30
CA PHE A 199 6.82 3.85 21.27
C PHE A 199 6.81 3.11 22.62
N VAL A 200 5.64 2.70 23.10
CA VAL A 200 5.53 1.89 24.32
C VAL A 200 6.26 0.56 24.16
N VAL A 201 6.08 -0.13 23.03
CA VAL A 201 6.80 -1.39 22.75
C VAL A 201 8.32 -1.16 22.76
N LEU A 202 8.81 -0.09 22.12
CA LEU A 202 10.25 0.22 22.12
C LEU A 202 10.81 0.51 23.51
N LEU A 203 10.02 1.12 24.40
CA LEU A 203 10.41 1.40 25.78
C LEU A 203 10.38 0.12 26.67
N VAL A 204 9.40 -0.76 26.43
CA VAL A 204 9.21 -1.97 27.23
C VAL A 204 10.17 -3.10 26.79
N LEU A 205 10.56 -3.10 25.52
CA LEU A 205 11.40 -4.17 24.95
C LEU A 205 12.72 -4.41 25.73
N PRO A 206 13.51 -3.38 26.12
CA PRO A 206 14.69 -3.58 26.95
C PRO A 206 14.37 -4.18 28.33
N LEU A 207 13.29 -3.72 28.98
CA LEU A 207 12.86 -4.24 30.27
C LEU A 207 12.50 -5.73 30.22
N VAL A 208 11.87 -6.15 29.12
CA VAL A 208 11.54 -7.57 28.89
C VAL A 208 12.83 -8.39 28.70
N PHE A 209 13.79 -7.87 27.95
CA PHE A 209 15.08 -8.55 27.76
C PHE A 209 15.89 -8.63 29.05
N ASP A 210 15.93 -7.58 29.85
CA ASP A 210 16.61 -7.57 31.15
C ASP A 210 15.99 -8.60 32.11
N ALA A 211 14.66 -8.61 32.20
CA ALA A 211 13.93 -9.57 33.03
C ALA A 211 14.18 -11.02 32.55
N ALA A 212 14.11 -11.27 31.25
CA ALA A 212 14.37 -12.59 30.68
C ALA A 212 15.81 -13.03 30.88
N ASN A 213 16.80 -12.14 30.73
CA ASN A 213 18.22 -12.43 30.97
C ASN A 213 18.47 -12.82 32.45
N THR A 214 17.86 -12.10 33.37
CA THR A 214 17.95 -12.40 34.82
C THR A 214 17.33 -13.76 35.14
N LEU A 215 16.14 -14.04 34.62
CA LEU A 215 15.46 -15.33 34.87
C LEU A 215 16.26 -16.52 34.33
N VAL A 216 16.82 -16.40 33.12
CA VAL A 216 17.63 -17.46 32.52
C VAL A 216 18.92 -17.65 33.32
N GLY A 217 19.55 -16.57 33.81
CA GLY A 217 20.72 -16.63 34.68
C GLY A 217 20.45 -17.33 36.00
N GLU A 218 19.31 -17.06 36.66
CA GLU A 218 18.90 -17.72 37.89
C GLU A 218 18.60 -19.22 37.71
N ILE A 219 17.91 -19.59 36.61
CA ILE A 219 17.62 -21.01 36.31
C ILE A 219 18.91 -21.74 35.98
N GLY A 220 19.84 -21.15 35.22
CA GLY A 220 21.14 -21.75 34.92
C GLY A 220 22.03 -21.96 36.17
N ALA A 221 21.94 -21.04 37.12
CA ALA A 221 22.70 -21.12 38.36
C ALA A 221 22.13 -22.17 39.34
N SER A 222 20.84 -22.52 39.20
CA SER A 222 20.19 -23.51 40.08
C SER A 222 20.29 -24.97 39.59
N ASP A 223 20.81 -25.24 38.40
CA ASP A 223 20.99 -26.58 37.85
C ASP A 223 22.47 -27.00 37.85
N PRO A 224 22.90 -27.84 38.83
CA PRO A 224 24.32 -28.23 38.99
C PRO A 224 24.82 -29.19 37.90
N LYS A 225 24.04 -29.49 36.87
CA LYS A 225 24.39 -30.41 35.79
C LYS A 225 24.96 -29.71 34.54
N ILE A 226 25.09 -28.39 34.56
CA ILE A 226 25.56 -27.58 33.38
C ILE A 226 26.93 -26.94 33.66
N GLN A 227 27.66 -27.38 34.72
CA GLN A 227 29.05 -27.01 34.93
C GLN A 227 29.99 -28.07 34.41
#